data_7aaffcfbfa071e9f667e99e1e37ad50b
#
_entry.id   7aaffcfbfa071e9f667e99e1e37ad50b
#
_cell.length_a   1.000
_cell.length_b   1.000
_cell.length_c   1.000
_cell.angle_alpha   90.00
_cell.angle_beta   90.00
_cell.angle_gamma   90.00
#
_symmetry.space_group_name_H-M   'P 1'
#
loop_
_entity.id
_entity.type
_entity.pdbx_description
1 polymer ?
#
loop_
_entity_poly.entity_id
_entity_poly.type
_entity_poly.pdbx_seq_one_letter_code
_entity_poly.pdbx_strand_id
1 'polypeptide(L)'
;MKRLMISAMASGSGKTVLTCGLLAALTARGHAAQALKCGPDYIDPMFHEKVLGVPSRNLDLFLQGEDGVRRTLLKQKGDYVVVEGAMGFYDGVNGTDRASAWQVARTASLPVVLAIRPGGSSLTLAAQVKGLLTVRAASQIRRLILTACRPALYAHLAPILEQETGLPVLGYLPP
;
A
#
# COMPACT_ATOMS: atom_id res chain seq x y z
N MET A 1 -2.90 12.14 14.07
CA MET A 1 -2.89 11.78 12.63
C MET A 1 -2.36 10.36 12.47
N LYS A 2 -3.16 9.47 11.93
CA LYS A 2 -2.82 8.06 11.64
C LYS A 2 -2.27 7.98 10.21
N ARG A 3 -1.25 7.15 9.98
CA ARG A 3 -0.58 7.02 8.68
C ARG A 3 -0.42 5.57 8.32
N LEU A 4 -0.61 5.22 7.07
CA LEU A 4 -0.35 3.89 6.54
C LEU A 4 0.03 3.96 5.05
N MET A 5 0.68 2.92 4.57
CA MET A 5 0.92 2.73 3.14
C MET A 5 0.14 1.52 2.64
N ILE A 6 -0.49 1.65 1.48
CA ILE A 6 -1.01 0.55 0.69
C ILE A 6 0.02 0.24 -0.40
N SER A 7 0.56 -0.97 -0.39
CA SER A 7 1.48 -1.44 -1.43
C SER A 7 1.06 -2.83 -1.90
N ALA A 8 1.78 -3.41 -2.85
CA ALA A 8 1.42 -4.70 -3.42
C ALA A 8 2.66 -5.46 -3.92
N MET A 9 2.45 -6.74 -4.27
CA MET A 9 3.49 -7.59 -4.83
C MET A 9 3.89 -7.17 -6.26
N ALA A 10 2.93 -6.60 -7.03
CA ALA A 10 3.15 -6.19 -8.42
C ALA A 10 2.15 -5.09 -8.84
N SER A 11 2.38 -4.50 -10.01
CA SER A 11 1.40 -3.67 -10.70
C SER A 11 0.13 -4.48 -11.01
N GLY A 12 -1.03 -3.82 -11.07
CA GLY A 12 -2.31 -4.48 -11.33
C GLY A 12 -2.88 -5.29 -10.16
N SER A 13 -2.28 -5.23 -8.98
CA SER A 13 -2.77 -5.91 -7.77
C SER A 13 -3.88 -5.16 -7.02
N GLY A 14 -4.47 -4.11 -7.58
CA GLY A 14 -5.60 -3.40 -7.00
C GLY A 14 -5.27 -2.34 -5.95
N LYS A 15 -4.01 -1.87 -5.87
CA LYS A 15 -3.61 -0.78 -4.94
C LYS A 15 -4.50 0.44 -5.06
N THR A 16 -4.66 0.97 -6.26
CA THR A 16 -5.43 2.19 -6.54
C THR A 16 -6.90 2.03 -6.13
N VAL A 17 -7.53 0.90 -6.49
CA VAL A 17 -8.92 0.61 -6.11
C VAL A 17 -9.06 0.56 -4.58
N LEU A 18 -8.14 -0.11 -3.90
CA LEU A 18 -8.12 -0.20 -2.44
C LEU A 18 -7.89 1.18 -1.80
N THR A 19 -6.95 1.97 -2.32
CA THR A 19 -6.67 3.32 -1.83
C THR A 19 -7.89 4.23 -1.98
N CYS A 20 -8.48 4.27 -3.17
CA CYS A 20 -9.68 5.07 -3.44
C CYS A 20 -10.85 4.65 -2.57
N GLY A 21 -11.10 3.33 -2.43
CA GLY A 21 -12.16 2.80 -1.57
C GLY A 21 -11.95 3.17 -0.10
N LEU A 22 -10.72 3.09 0.40
CA LEU A 22 -10.38 3.48 1.76
C LEU A 22 -10.57 5.00 1.99
N LEU A 23 -10.09 5.84 1.06
CA LEU A 23 -10.26 7.29 1.13
C LEU A 23 -11.74 7.67 1.13
N ALA A 24 -12.53 7.11 0.22
CA ALA A 24 -13.98 7.34 0.16
C ALA A 24 -14.68 6.89 1.46
N ALA A 25 -14.32 5.73 2.00
CA ALA A 25 -14.89 5.24 3.24
C ALA A 25 -14.53 6.08 4.47
N LEU A 26 -13.31 6.63 4.53
CA LEU A 26 -12.87 7.55 5.58
C LEU A 26 -13.65 8.88 5.50
N THR A 27 -13.74 9.45 4.32
CA THR A 27 -14.48 10.70 4.07
C THR A 27 -15.98 10.54 4.39
N ALA A 28 -16.59 9.43 3.97
CA ALA A 28 -18.01 9.15 4.28
C ALA A 28 -18.28 9.00 5.79
N ARG A 29 -17.25 8.68 6.58
CA ARG A 29 -17.33 8.64 8.05
C ARG A 29 -16.97 9.96 8.73
N GLY A 30 -16.79 11.03 7.97
CA GLY A 30 -16.47 12.36 8.49
C GLY A 30 -15.01 12.57 8.90
N HIS A 31 -14.11 11.66 8.51
CA HIS A 31 -12.69 11.82 8.80
C HIS A 31 -12.00 12.69 7.75
N ALA A 32 -11.14 13.60 8.20
CA ALA A 32 -10.26 14.36 7.31
C ALA A 32 -9.12 13.45 6.81
N ALA A 33 -9.25 12.97 5.58
CA ALA A 33 -8.25 12.13 4.93
C ALA A 33 -7.39 12.92 3.95
N GLN A 34 -6.13 12.52 3.80
CA GLN A 34 -5.21 12.99 2.76
C GLN A 34 -4.55 11.80 2.08
N ALA A 35 -4.27 11.94 0.81
CA ALA A 35 -3.60 10.94 0.00
C ALA A 35 -2.19 11.37 -0.38
N LEU A 36 -1.27 10.42 -0.43
CA LEU A 36 0.05 10.59 -1.01
C LEU A 36 0.31 9.44 -1.99
N LYS A 37 0.93 9.73 -3.11
CA LYS A 37 1.29 8.74 -4.12
C LYS A 37 2.80 8.61 -4.23
N CYS A 38 3.34 7.41 -4.10
CA CYS A 38 4.76 7.16 -4.33
C CYS A 38 5.11 7.39 -5.81
N GLY A 39 6.26 8.05 -6.01
CA GLY A 39 6.77 8.36 -7.35
C GLY A 39 6.11 9.58 -8.00
N PRO A 40 6.56 9.94 -9.22
CA PRO A 40 6.09 11.10 -9.96
C PRO A 40 4.82 10.77 -10.76
N ASP A 41 3.76 10.36 -10.07
CA ASP A 41 2.47 10.03 -10.66
C ASP A 41 1.59 11.28 -10.77
N TYR A 42 0.86 11.39 -11.86
CA TYR A 42 -0.03 12.51 -12.13
C TYR A 42 -1.51 12.11 -12.07
N ILE A 43 -1.84 10.90 -12.49
CA ILE A 43 -3.21 10.42 -12.67
C ILE A 43 -3.88 10.16 -11.32
N ASP A 44 -3.24 9.39 -10.44
CA ASP A 44 -3.82 9.01 -9.16
C ASP A 44 -4.06 10.22 -8.24
N PRO A 45 -3.09 11.17 -8.06
CA PRO A 45 -3.34 12.38 -7.29
C PRO A 45 -4.50 13.24 -7.85
N MET A 46 -4.58 13.36 -9.17
CA MET A 46 -5.68 14.09 -9.83
C MET A 46 -7.04 13.41 -9.58
N PHE A 47 -7.10 12.09 -9.64
CA PHE A 47 -8.32 11.33 -9.33
C PHE A 47 -8.75 11.52 -7.87
N HIS A 48 -7.81 11.44 -6.92
CA HIS A 48 -8.09 11.68 -5.51
C HIS A 48 -8.69 13.07 -5.27
N GLU A 49 -8.13 14.11 -5.89
CA GLU A 49 -8.60 15.48 -5.72
C GLU A 49 -9.91 15.74 -6.45
N LYS A 50 -9.99 15.38 -7.74
CA LYS A 50 -11.14 15.77 -8.59
C LYS A 50 -12.36 14.89 -8.37
N VAL A 51 -12.18 13.61 -8.10
CA VAL A 51 -13.28 12.64 -7.97
C VAL A 51 -13.64 12.39 -6.52
N LEU A 52 -12.66 12.23 -5.63
CA LEU A 52 -12.91 11.92 -4.22
C LEU A 52 -12.92 13.16 -3.32
N GLY A 53 -12.51 14.33 -3.82
CA GLY A 53 -12.38 15.54 -3.01
C GLY A 53 -11.30 15.44 -1.91
N VAL A 54 -10.36 14.52 -2.04
CA VAL A 54 -9.32 14.27 -1.06
C VAL A 54 -8.01 14.92 -1.53
N PRO A 55 -7.42 15.86 -0.76
CA PRO A 55 -6.14 16.44 -1.10
C PRO A 55 -5.07 15.38 -1.31
N SER A 56 -4.34 15.46 -2.41
CA SER A 56 -3.34 14.47 -2.79
C SER A 56 -2.06 15.11 -3.33
N ARG A 57 -0.91 14.45 -3.07
CA ARG A 57 0.41 14.90 -3.53
C ARG A 57 1.32 13.71 -3.80
N ASN A 58 2.39 13.95 -4.55
CA ASN A 58 3.43 12.97 -4.76
C ASN A 58 4.38 12.89 -3.54
N LEU A 59 4.80 11.68 -3.23
CA LEU A 59 5.81 11.36 -2.23
C LEU A 59 6.94 10.61 -2.95
N ASP A 60 7.88 11.34 -3.51
CA ASP A 60 8.91 10.82 -4.40
C ASP A 60 10.29 10.88 -3.76
N LEU A 61 10.80 9.71 -3.38
CA LEU A 61 12.10 9.61 -2.73
C LEU A 61 13.26 9.93 -3.68
N PHE A 62 13.10 9.67 -4.98
CA PHE A 62 14.14 9.96 -5.98
C PHE A 62 14.34 11.47 -6.18
N LEU A 63 13.24 12.22 -6.28
CA LEU A 63 13.28 13.67 -6.53
C LEU A 63 13.43 14.48 -5.25
N GLN A 64 12.82 14.05 -4.13
CA GLN A 64 12.76 14.83 -2.91
C GLN A 64 13.85 14.47 -1.90
N GLY A 65 14.48 13.30 -2.04
CA GLY A 65 15.37 12.73 -1.04
C GLY A 65 14.65 12.35 0.26
N GLU A 66 15.35 11.75 1.21
CA GLU A 66 14.75 11.29 2.47
C GLU A 66 14.15 12.43 3.30
N ASP A 67 14.85 13.54 3.42
CA ASP A 67 14.37 14.69 4.18
C ASP A 67 13.16 15.36 3.53
N GLY A 68 13.12 15.39 2.19
CA GLY A 68 11.96 15.88 1.45
C GLY A 68 10.73 15.02 1.69
N VAL A 69 10.87 13.70 1.67
CA VAL A 69 9.81 12.73 1.99
C VAL A 69 9.31 12.95 3.42
N ARG A 70 10.21 13.02 4.41
CA ARG A 70 9.84 13.26 5.81
C ARG A 70 9.12 14.60 5.99
N ARG A 71 9.62 15.67 5.38
CA ARG A 71 8.99 17.02 5.43
C ARG A 71 7.61 17.01 4.76
N THR A 72 7.47 16.35 3.61
CA THR A 72 6.18 16.25 2.91
C THR A 72 5.16 15.54 3.78
N LEU A 73 5.54 14.45 4.42
CA LEU A 73 4.66 13.70 5.32
C LEU A 73 4.28 14.51 6.58
N LEU A 74 5.20 15.28 7.15
CA LEU A 74 4.95 16.11 8.33
C LEU A 74 4.03 17.31 8.04
N LYS A 75 4.02 17.81 6.81
CA LYS A 75 3.13 18.90 6.39
C LYS A 75 1.68 18.48 6.18
N GLN A 76 1.40 17.18 6.13
CA GLN A 76 0.03 16.70 5.99
C GLN A 76 -0.79 17.06 7.24
N LYS A 77 -2.07 17.35 7.04
CA LYS A 77 -3.03 17.69 8.10
C LYS A 77 -4.22 16.75 8.00
N GLY A 78 -4.92 16.55 9.11
CA GLY A 78 -6.12 15.72 9.14
C GLY A 78 -5.95 14.49 10.04
N ASP A 79 -6.93 13.59 9.99
CA ASP A 79 -6.99 12.41 10.86
C ASP A 79 -6.15 11.25 10.29
N TYR A 80 -6.19 11.10 8.96
CA TYR A 80 -5.55 10.00 8.24
C TYR A 80 -4.73 10.47 7.05
N VAL A 81 -3.58 9.84 6.84
CA VAL A 81 -2.78 9.94 5.62
C VAL A 81 -2.63 8.54 5.04
N VAL A 82 -3.14 8.34 3.83
CA VAL A 82 -3.02 7.10 3.08
C VAL A 82 -1.98 7.31 1.99
N VAL A 83 -0.90 6.53 2.03
CA VAL A 83 0.15 6.55 1.02
C VAL A 83 -0.06 5.38 0.08
N GLU A 84 -0.19 5.63 -1.22
CA GLU A 84 -0.24 4.59 -2.23
C GLU A 84 1.16 4.32 -2.79
N GLY A 85 1.61 3.06 -2.71
CA GLY A 85 2.85 2.61 -3.31
C GLY A 85 2.77 2.56 -4.84
N ALA A 86 3.91 2.68 -5.50
CA ALA A 86 4.05 2.47 -6.93
C ALA A 86 4.57 1.05 -7.22
N MET A 87 4.21 0.48 -8.36
CA MET A 87 4.70 -0.82 -8.87
C MET A 87 4.57 -1.95 -7.82
N GLY A 88 5.52 -2.88 -7.79
CA GLY A 88 5.70 -3.83 -6.70
C GLY A 88 6.46 -3.21 -5.54
N PHE A 89 6.36 -3.85 -4.36
CA PHE A 89 6.84 -3.28 -3.10
C PHE A 89 8.34 -2.92 -3.11
N TYR A 90 9.15 -3.74 -3.76
CA TYR A 90 10.60 -3.53 -3.88
C TYR A 90 11.02 -2.97 -5.24
N ASP A 91 10.08 -2.73 -6.15
CA ASP A 91 10.39 -2.27 -7.49
C ASP A 91 10.67 -0.76 -7.48
N GLY A 92 11.90 -0.39 -7.72
CA GLY A 92 12.35 0.98 -7.80
C GLY A 92 13.11 1.29 -9.09
N VAL A 93 13.95 2.29 -9.05
CA VAL A 93 14.67 2.80 -10.22
C VAL A 93 15.63 1.74 -10.78
N ASN A 94 15.55 1.50 -12.09
CA ASN A 94 16.42 0.57 -12.82
C ASN A 94 16.45 -0.86 -12.28
N GLY A 95 15.31 -1.37 -11.82
CA GLY A 95 15.21 -2.74 -11.29
C GLY A 95 15.87 -2.94 -9.93
N THR A 96 16.17 -1.86 -9.21
CA THR A 96 16.68 -1.89 -7.84
C THR A 96 15.58 -1.53 -6.86
N ASP A 97 15.85 -1.61 -5.57
CA ASP A 97 14.93 -1.13 -4.52
C ASP A 97 15.04 0.38 -4.25
N ARG A 98 15.89 1.10 -4.98
CA ARG A 98 16.07 2.55 -4.84
C ARG A 98 14.78 3.29 -5.21
N ALA A 99 14.30 4.13 -4.30
CA ALA A 99 13.05 4.88 -4.41
C ALA A 99 11.78 4.00 -4.55
N SER A 100 11.87 2.70 -4.23
CA SER A 100 10.72 1.80 -4.17
C SER A 100 9.75 2.17 -3.05
N ALA A 101 8.55 1.59 -3.08
CA ALA A 101 7.57 1.72 -1.99
C ALA A 101 8.15 1.26 -0.64
N TRP A 102 8.97 0.20 -0.63
CA TRP A 102 9.69 -0.25 0.57
C TRP A 102 10.61 0.84 1.13
N GLN A 103 11.43 1.45 0.29
CA GLN A 103 12.36 2.47 0.76
C GLN A 103 11.61 3.69 1.30
N VAL A 104 10.52 4.12 0.67
CA VAL A 104 9.64 5.18 1.18
C VAL A 104 9.03 4.78 2.52
N ALA A 105 8.48 3.56 2.64
CA ALA A 105 7.88 3.09 3.88
C ALA A 105 8.90 3.06 5.03
N ARG A 106 10.11 2.59 4.76
CA ARG A 106 11.22 2.57 5.73
C ARG A 106 11.63 3.98 6.15
N THR A 107 11.88 4.88 5.18
CA THR A 107 12.31 6.27 5.43
C THR A 107 11.29 7.05 6.26
N ALA A 108 10.01 6.80 6.03
CA ALA A 108 8.91 7.49 6.68
C ALA A 108 8.28 6.71 7.86
N SER A 109 8.83 5.54 8.20
CA SER A 109 8.32 4.63 9.25
C SER A 109 6.82 4.35 9.10
N LEU A 110 6.37 4.08 7.87
CA LEU A 110 4.97 3.83 7.55
C LEU A 110 4.65 2.34 7.71
N PRO A 111 3.64 1.96 8.51
CA PRO A 111 3.11 0.61 8.47
C PRO A 111 2.47 0.33 7.11
N VAL A 112 2.74 -0.85 6.55
CA VAL A 112 2.30 -1.24 5.22
C VAL A 112 1.19 -2.28 5.31
N VAL A 113 0.10 -2.04 4.58
CA VAL A 113 -0.91 -3.03 4.21
C VAL A 113 -0.56 -3.53 2.80
N LEU A 114 -0.24 -4.80 2.68
CA LEU A 114 0.12 -5.41 1.41
C LEU A 114 -1.14 -5.94 0.72
N ALA A 115 -1.48 -5.35 -0.42
CA ALA A 115 -2.54 -5.84 -1.31
C ALA A 115 -2.02 -7.02 -2.13
N ILE A 116 -2.77 -8.13 -2.09
CA ILE A 116 -2.42 -9.39 -2.73
C ILE A 116 -3.55 -9.80 -3.66
N ARG A 117 -3.26 -9.96 -4.94
CA ARG A 117 -4.17 -10.57 -5.91
C ARG A 117 -3.83 -12.06 -6.02
N PRO A 118 -4.68 -12.96 -5.53
CA PRO A 118 -4.41 -14.39 -5.61
C PRO A 118 -4.41 -14.85 -7.08
N GLY A 119 -3.32 -15.45 -7.52
CA GLY A 119 -3.13 -15.91 -8.90
C GLY A 119 -3.32 -17.41 -9.08
N GLY A 120 -4.33 -18.04 -8.45
CA GLY A 120 -4.55 -19.49 -8.54
C GLY A 120 -3.54 -20.30 -7.70
N SER A 121 -2.90 -19.70 -6.70
CA SER A 121 -1.99 -20.38 -5.78
C SER A 121 -2.49 -20.25 -4.33
N SER A 122 -2.09 -21.17 -3.46
CA SER A 122 -2.44 -21.19 -2.03
C SER A 122 -1.18 -21.10 -1.15
N LEU A 123 -0.56 -22.22 -0.81
CA LEU A 123 0.67 -22.23 0.00
C LEU A 123 1.84 -21.51 -0.71
N THR A 124 1.91 -21.62 -2.04
CA THR A 124 2.90 -20.86 -2.85
C THR A 124 2.73 -19.34 -2.68
N LEU A 125 1.50 -18.86 -2.53
CA LEU A 125 1.25 -17.44 -2.25
C LEU A 125 1.83 -17.02 -0.90
N ALA A 126 1.68 -17.85 0.12
CA ALA A 126 2.29 -17.60 1.43
C ALA A 126 3.83 -17.58 1.36
N ALA A 127 4.43 -18.46 0.57
CA ALA A 127 5.88 -18.45 0.33
C ALA A 127 6.36 -17.17 -0.35
N GLN A 128 5.61 -16.64 -1.31
CA GLN A 128 5.89 -15.35 -1.95
C GLN A 128 5.82 -14.19 -0.94
N VAL A 129 4.80 -14.17 -0.08
CA VAL A 129 4.69 -13.16 0.97
C VAL A 129 5.85 -13.27 1.97
N LYS A 130 6.21 -14.48 2.40
CA LYS A 130 7.40 -14.71 3.25
C LYS A 130 8.67 -14.15 2.60
N GLY A 131 8.85 -14.37 1.31
CA GLY A 131 9.95 -13.78 0.55
C GLY A 131 9.99 -12.26 0.70
N LEU A 132 8.85 -11.57 0.53
CA LEU A 132 8.78 -10.12 0.70
C LEU A 132 9.10 -9.67 2.14
N LEU A 133 8.82 -10.48 3.15
CA LEU A 133 9.14 -10.14 4.54
C LEU A 133 10.65 -10.24 4.84
N THR A 134 11.40 -11.03 4.07
CA THR A 134 12.80 -11.39 4.33
C THR A 134 13.81 -10.80 3.36
N VAL A 135 13.39 -10.36 2.15
CA VAL A 135 14.28 -9.81 1.12
C VAL A 135 15.08 -8.61 1.64
N ARG A 136 14.47 -7.79 2.47
CA ARG A 136 15.13 -6.64 3.12
C ARG A 136 14.75 -6.57 4.58
N ALA A 137 15.67 -6.09 5.41
CA ALA A 137 15.37 -5.79 6.79
C ALA A 137 14.27 -4.72 6.92
N ALA A 138 13.46 -4.81 7.97
CA ALA A 138 12.41 -3.84 8.29
C ALA A 138 11.44 -3.59 7.11
N SER A 139 10.81 -4.64 6.61
CA SER A 139 9.84 -4.54 5.50
C SER A 139 8.68 -3.58 5.77
N GLN A 140 8.38 -3.28 7.05
CA GLN A 140 7.23 -2.47 7.50
C GLN A 140 5.85 -3.08 7.14
N ILE A 141 5.78 -4.24 6.48
CA ILE A 141 4.52 -4.94 6.22
C ILE A 141 3.94 -5.42 7.55
N ARG A 142 2.72 -5.00 7.86
CA ARG A 142 2.03 -5.30 9.11
C ARG A 142 0.71 -6.03 8.91
N ARG A 143 0.11 -5.93 7.75
CA ARG A 143 -1.21 -6.50 7.45
C ARG A 143 -1.27 -6.90 5.98
N LEU A 144 -2.14 -7.86 5.68
CA LEU A 144 -2.44 -8.32 4.33
C LEU A 144 -3.90 -8.00 4.00
N ILE A 145 -4.19 -7.81 2.72
CA ILE A 145 -5.55 -7.73 2.20
C ILE A 145 -5.60 -8.39 0.83
N LEU A 146 -6.63 -9.20 0.57
CA LEU A 146 -6.81 -9.85 -0.73
C LEU A 146 -7.62 -8.95 -1.67
N THR A 147 -7.23 -8.88 -2.93
CA THR A 147 -7.93 -8.09 -3.96
C THR A 147 -8.39 -9.00 -5.09
N ALA A 148 -9.47 -8.63 -5.78
CA ALA A 148 -10.12 -9.46 -6.80
C ALA A 148 -10.33 -10.91 -6.31
N CYS A 149 -10.78 -11.05 -5.06
CA CYS A 149 -10.90 -12.31 -4.35
C CYS A 149 -12.36 -12.61 -4.03
N ARG A 150 -12.83 -13.81 -4.37
CA ARG A 150 -14.19 -14.25 -4.02
C ARG A 150 -14.26 -14.72 -2.57
N PRO A 151 -15.45 -14.68 -1.91
CA PRO A 151 -15.61 -15.07 -0.51
C PRO A 151 -15.05 -16.47 -0.18
N ALA A 152 -15.36 -17.47 -1.00
CA ALA A 152 -14.89 -18.84 -0.79
C ALA A 152 -13.35 -18.95 -0.88
N LEU A 153 -12.73 -18.20 -1.80
CA LEU A 153 -11.27 -18.16 -1.94
C LEU A 153 -10.62 -17.44 -0.75
N TYR A 154 -11.22 -16.35 -0.28
CA TYR A 154 -10.79 -15.67 0.94
C TYR A 154 -10.81 -16.59 2.15
N ALA A 155 -11.94 -17.29 2.38
CA ALA A 155 -12.08 -18.23 3.48
C ALA A 155 -11.03 -19.35 3.47
N HIS A 156 -10.58 -19.75 2.28
CA HIS A 156 -9.52 -20.75 2.10
C HIS A 156 -8.12 -20.14 2.33
N LEU A 157 -7.83 -18.96 1.77
CA LEU A 157 -6.47 -18.39 1.75
C LEU A 157 -6.10 -17.66 3.04
N ALA A 158 -7.04 -16.98 3.68
CA ALA A 158 -6.74 -16.16 4.85
C ALA A 158 -6.08 -16.95 5.99
N PRO A 159 -6.60 -18.12 6.41
CA PRO A 159 -5.95 -18.91 7.46
C PRO A 159 -4.54 -19.38 7.09
N ILE A 160 -4.33 -19.77 5.81
CA ILE A 160 -3.01 -20.20 5.32
C ILE A 160 -2.01 -19.04 5.40
N LEU A 161 -2.40 -17.87 4.92
CA LEU A 161 -1.55 -16.69 4.93
C LEU A 161 -1.22 -16.27 6.37
N GLU A 162 -2.21 -16.24 7.26
CA GLU A 162 -2.00 -15.88 8.67
C GLU A 162 -1.07 -16.87 9.38
N GLN A 163 -1.31 -18.16 9.22
CA GLN A 163 -0.49 -19.21 9.81
C GLN A 163 0.95 -19.14 9.33
N GLU A 164 1.15 -19.00 8.02
CA GLU A 164 2.48 -19.05 7.40
C GLU A 164 3.29 -17.76 7.56
N THR A 165 2.63 -16.61 7.57
CA THR A 165 3.32 -15.32 7.60
C THR A 165 3.33 -14.65 8.97
N GLY A 166 2.46 -15.07 9.87
CA GLY A 166 2.21 -14.40 11.15
C GLY A 166 1.54 -13.03 11.03
N LEU A 167 1.06 -12.66 9.83
CA LEU A 167 0.42 -11.37 9.58
C LEU A 167 -1.09 -11.51 9.43
N PRO A 168 -1.90 -10.67 10.12
CA PRO A 168 -3.36 -10.70 9.95
C PRO A 168 -3.78 -10.35 8.51
N VAL A 169 -4.81 -11.06 8.02
CA VAL A 169 -5.49 -10.76 6.76
C VAL A 169 -6.75 -9.95 7.06
N LEU A 170 -6.75 -8.66 6.73
CA LEU A 170 -7.81 -7.72 7.10
C LEU A 170 -9.16 -7.99 6.43
N GLY A 171 -9.16 -8.67 5.30
CA GLY A 171 -10.34 -8.94 4.49
C GLY A 171 -10.01 -9.04 3.01
N TYR A 172 -11.01 -8.82 2.17
CA TYR A 172 -10.85 -8.90 0.73
C TYR A 172 -11.69 -7.85 -0.01
N LEU A 173 -11.25 -7.49 -1.22
CA LEU A 173 -12.07 -6.81 -2.22
C LEU A 173 -12.54 -7.86 -3.25
N PRO A 174 -13.83 -7.90 -3.59
CA PRO A 174 -14.34 -8.77 -4.64
C PRO A 174 -13.79 -8.38 -6.02
N PRO A 175 -13.96 -9.23 -7.04
CA PRO A 175 -13.63 -8.93 -8.44
C PRO A 175 -14.41 -7.75 -8.99
#